data_7f595b58232cecadbd1e249d778d1a74
#
_entry.id   7f595b58232cecadbd1e249d778d1a74
#
_cell.length_a   1.000
_cell.length_b   1.000
_cell.length_c   1.000
_cell.angle_alpha   90.00
_cell.angle_beta   90.00
_cell.angle_gamma   90.00
#
_symmetry.space_group_name_H-M   'P 1'
#
loop_
_entity.id
_entity.type
_entity.pdbx_description
1 polymer ?
#
loop_
_entity_poly.entity_id
_entity_poly.type
_entity_poly.pdbx_seq_one_letter_code
_entity_poly.pdbx_strand_id
1 'polypeptide(L)'
;CGVPREMAIELFKPFVMREIVARDIVQNVKAAKRLVERGDERIWDILEEVIKEHPVLLNRAPTLHRLGIQAFEPVLIDGKALRLHPLVCEAYNADFDGDQMAIHVPLSEEAQAEARILMLAAEHIFNPKDGKPVVTPSQDMVLGNYYLTMEEAGREGEGMVFKDRDEAVMAYRNGYVHLHSRVGIATDSLNKPWTEEQKHKVLLTTVGKILFNDIMPEGLPYLQEPNNANL
;
A
#
# COMPACT_ATOMS: atom_id res chain seq x y z
N CYS A 1 -5.20 3.18 -6.30
CA CYS A 1 -5.97 4.18 -5.55
C CYS A 1 -7.41 3.72 -5.34
N GLY A 2 -8.05 4.18 -4.24
CA GLY A 2 -9.45 3.91 -3.99
C GLY A 2 -10.36 4.96 -4.61
N VAL A 3 -11.31 4.53 -5.44
CA VAL A 3 -12.26 5.40 -6.11
C VAL A 3 -13.68 5.07 -5.62
N PRO A 4 -14.45 6.06 -5.13
CA PRO A 4 -15.83 5.85 -4.75
C PRO A 4 -16.66 5.29 -5.91
N ARG A 5 -17.54 4.32 -5.61
CA ARG A 5 -18.37 3.64 -6.63
C ARG A 5 -19.19 4.60 -7.49
N GLU A 6 -19.78 5.62 -6.85
CA GLU A 6 -20.58 6.64 -7.57
C GLU A 6 -19.72 7.47 -8.53
N MET A 7 -18.48 7.77 -8.17
CA MET A 7 -17.54 8.47 -9.07
C MET A 7 -17.06 7.54 -10.19
N ALA A 8 -16.75 6.30 -9.87
CA ALA A 8 -16.25 5.33 -10.82
C ALA A 8 -17.25 5.06 -11.95
N ILE A 9 -18.54 4.92 -11.63
CA ILE A 9 -19.57 4.68 -12.66
C ILE A 9 -19.70 5.85 -13.64
N GLU A 10 -19.56 7.08 -13.17
CA GLU A 10 -19.60 8.25 -14.06
C GLU A 10 -18.33 8.37 -14.91
N LEU A 11 -17.15 8.09 -14.33
CA LEU A 11 -15.87 8.14 -15.04
C LEU A 11 -15.76 7.06 -16.11
N PHE A 12 -16.19 5.84 -15.80
CA PHE A 12 -16.09 4.67 -16.68
C PHE A 12 -17.36 4.41 -17.49
N LYS A 13 -18.34 5.32 -17.44
CA LYS A 13 -19.63 5.20 -18.14
C LYS A 13 -19.51 4.77 -19.61
N PRO A 14 -18.63 5.35 -20.44
CA PRO A 14 -18.48 4.95 -21.84
C PRO A 14 -18.04 3.48 -22.00
N PHE A 15 -17.12 3.04 -21.16
CA PHE A 15 -16.58 1.68 -21.18
C PHE A 15 -17.62 0.67 -20.70
N VAL A 16 -18.32 0.97 -19.61
CA VAL A 16 -19.40 0.14 -19.08
C VAL A 16 -20.54 0.01 -20.11
N MET A 17 -20.95 1.11 -20.76
CA MET A 17 -21.97 1.06 -21.81
C MET A 17 -21.54 0.21 -23.00
N ARG A 18 -20.26 0.30 -23.42
CA ARG A 18 -19.71 -0.54 -24.49
C ARG A 18 -19.77 -2.01 -24.11
N GLU A 19 -19.39 -2.33 -22.90
CA GLU A 19 -19.35 -3.71 -22.42
C GLU A 19 -20.76 -4.32 -22.25
N ILE A 20 -21.74 -3.54 -21.79
CA ILE A 20 -23.15 -3.95 -21.69
C ILE A 20 -23.72 -4.31 -23.06
N VAL A 21 -23.38 -3.55 -24.09
CA VAL A 21 -23.83 -3.82 -25.48
C VAL A 21 -23.05 -5.01 -26.06
N ALA A 22 -21.74 -5.12 -25.82
CA ALA A 22 -20.91 -6.23 -26.29
C ALA A 22 -21.35 -7.60 -25.73
N ARG A 23 -21.89 -7.61 -24.51
CA ARG A 23 -22.45 -8.83 -23.86
C ARG A 23 -23.91 -9.10 -24.21
N ASP A 24 -24.48 -8.39 -25.17
CA ASP A 24 -25.89 -8.53 -25.58
C ASP A 24 -26.91 -8.37 -24.43
N ILE A 25 -26.53 -7.70 -23.33
CA ILE A 25 -27.46 -7.41 -22.22
C ILE A 25 -28.54 -6.45 -22.68
N VAL A 26 -28.17 -5.50 -23.56
CA VAL A 26 -29.09 -4.59 -24.26
C VAL A 26 -28.64 -4.39 -25.71
N GLN A 27 -29.62 -4.11 -26.58
CA GLN A 27 -29.39 -4.05 -28.03
C GLN A 27 -28.84 -2.73 -28.54
N ASN A 28 -28.84 -1.68 -27.73
CA ASN A 28 -28.35 -0.35 -28.16
C ASN A 28 -27.83 0.51 -27.02
N VAL A 29 -26.97 1.48 -27.36
CA VAL A 29 -26.33 2.40 -26.43
C VAL A 29 -27.31 3.21 -25.61
N LYS A 30 -28.49 3.56 -26.17
CA LYS A 30 -29.52 4.33 -25.47
C LYS A 30 -30.16 3.52 -24.34
N ALA A 31 -30.35 2.20 -24.54
CA ALA A 31 -30.82 1.30 -23.51
C ALA A 31 -29.73 1.06 -22.46
N ALA A 32 -28.46 0.91 -22.87
CA ALA A 32 -27.34 0.80 -21.95
C ALA A 32 -27.25 2.02 -21.02
N LYS A 33 -27.35 3.25 -21.56
CA LYS A 33 -27.37 4.47 -20.77
C LYS A 33 -28.47 4.48 -19.72
N ARG A 34 -29.69 4.10 -20.08
CA ARG A 34 -30.82 4.01 -19.15
C ARG A 34 -30.60 2.95 -18.06
N LEU A 35 -29.94 1.83 -18.40
CA LEU A 35 -29.62 0.78 -17.44
C LEU A 35 -28.64 1.31 -16.40
N VAL A 36 -27.58 1.99 -16.84
CA VAL A 36 -26.58 2.61 -15.95
C VAL A 36 -27.23 3.66 -15.04
N GLU A 37 -28.09 4.52 -15.59
CA GLU A 37 -28.80 5.56 -14.82
C GLU A 37 -29.78 5.00 -13.78
N ARG A 38 -30.27 3.77 -13.97
CA ARG A 38 -31.13 3.09 -12.98
C ARG A 38 -30.36 2.46 -11.82
N GLY A 39 -29.05 2.26 -11.96
CA GLY A 39 -28.23 1.62 -10.94
C GLY A 39 -28.52 0.11 -10.79
N ASP A 40 -28.74 -0.61 -11.88
CA ASP A 40 -28.96 -2.06 -11.88
C ASP A 40 -27.78 -2.79 -11.25
N GLU A 41 -28.01 -3.81 -10.42
CA GLU A 41 -26.96 -4.54 -9.68
C GLU A 41 -25.90 -5.14 -10.62
N ARG A 42 -26.29 -5.61 -11.79
CA ARG A 42 -25.37 -6.19 -12.80
C ARG A 42 -24.31 -5.21 -13.29
N ILE A 43 -24.52 -3.90 -13.13
CA ILE A 43 -23.57 -2.87 -13.55
C ILE A 43 -22.33 -2.87 -12.66
N TRP A 44 -22.49 -3.19 -11.39
CA TRP A 44 -21.37 -3.19 -10.46
C TRP A 44 -20.34 -4.26 -10.80
N ASP A 45 -20.78 -5.45 -11.18
CA ASP A 45 -19.89 -6.53 -11.62
C ASP A 45 -19.16 -6.15 -12.91
N ILE A 46 -19.88 -5.55 -13.87
CA ILE A 46 -19.28 -5.07 -15.13
C ILE A 46 -18.30 -3.93 -14.86
N LEU A 47 -18.65 -3.00 -13.98
CA LEU A 47 -17.76 -1.90 -13.61
C LEU A 47 -16.47 -2.40 -12.97
N GLU A 48 -16.56 -3.39 -12.09
CA GLU A 48 -15.38 -3.99 -11.44
C GLU A 48 -14.45 -4.65 -12.46
N GLU A 49 -15.00 -5.34 -13.45
CA GLU A 49 -14.22 -5.91 -14.53
C GLU A 49 -13.60 -4.84 -15.45
N VAL A 50 -14.36 -3.81 -15.80
CA VAL A 50 -13.90 -2.71 -16.68
C VAL A 50 -12.78 -1.90 -16.03
N ILE A 51 -12.85 -1.68 -14.72
CA ILE A 51 -11.83 -0.95 -13.97
C ILE A 51 -10.53 -1.74 -13.85
N LYS A 52 -10.64 -3.06 -13.81
CA LYS A 52 -9.48 -3.93 -13.69
C LYS A 52 -8.53 -3.68 -14.86
N GLU A 53 -7.27 -3.43 -14.51
CA GLU A 53 -6.23 -3.13 -15.50
C GLU A 53 -6.43 -1.82 -16.30
N HIS A 54 -7.35 -0.93 -15.93
CA HIS A 54 -7.52 0.37 -16.55
C HIS A 54 -6.95 1.47 -15.66
N PRO A 55 -5.74 2.00 -15.96
CA PRO A 55 -5.10 3.00 -15.11
C PRO A 55 -5.88 4.32 -15.15
N VAL A 56 -5.91 5.01 -14.02
CA VAL A 56 -6.42 6.39 -13.91
C VAL A 56 -5.29 7.33 -13.52
N LEU A 57 -5.37 8.58 -13.96
CA LEU A 57 -4.43 9.63 -13.60
C LEU A 57 -5.01 10.48 -12.47
N LEU A 58 -4.28 10.62 -11.38
CA LEU A 58 -4.59 11.56 -10.31
C LEU A 58 -3.70 12.79 -10.43
N ASN A 59 -4.28 13.97 -10.32
CA ASN A 59 -3.58 15.25 -10.32
C ASN A 59 -4.00 16.09 -9.12
N ARG A 60 -3.02 16.66 -8.40
CA ARG A 60 -3.24 17.69 -7.40
C ARG A 60 -2.66 19.01 -7.88
N ALA A 61 -3.48 20.06 -7.90
CA ALA A 61 -3.01 21.42 -8.18
C ALA A 61 -2.41 22.06 -6.90
N PRO A 62 -1.35 22.90 -7.03
CA PRO A 62 -0.61 23.20 -8.24
C PRO A 62 0.34 22.07 -8.65
N THR A 63 0.39 21.77 -9.96
CA THR A 63 1.31 20.77 -10.51
C THR A 63 2.68 21.40 -10.73
N LEU A 64 3.56 21.34 -9.75
CA LEU A 64 4.88 21.97 -9.76
C LEU A 64 5.95 21.13 -10.47
N HIS A 65 5.76 19.83 -10.53
CA HIS A 65 6.67 18.89 -11.16
C HIS A 65 5.92 17.66 -11.68
N ARG A 66 6.57 16.79 -12.43
CA ARG A 66 5.94 15.66 -13.12
C ARG A 66 5.24 14.67 -12.18
N LEU A 67 5.70 14.52 -10.93
CA LEU A 67 5.08 13.63 -9.94
C LEU A 67 3.78 14.19 -9.34
N GLY A 68 3.38 15.42 -9.70
CA GLY A 68 2.07 15.98 -9.38
C GLY A 68 0.94 15.36 -10.22
N ILE A 69 1.27 14.53 -11.22
CA ILE A 69 0.35 13.69 -11.96
C ILE A 69 0.94 12.29 -12.00
N GLN A 70 0.23 11.31 -11.44
CA GLN A 70 0.67 9.90 -11.44
C GLN A 70 -0.49 8.99 -11.81
N ALA A 71 -0.17 7.86 -12.42
CA ALA A 71 -1.13 6.81 -12.74
C ALA A 71 -1.27 5.82 -11.57
N PHE A 72 -2.49 5.36 -11.37
CA PHE A 72 -2.83 4.34 -10.37
C PHE A 72 -3.80 3.33 -10.96
N GLU A 73 -3.73 2.11 -10.49
CA GLU A 73 -4.80 1.14 -10.69
C GLU A 73 -5.94 1.43 -9.71
N PRO A 74 -7.17 1.69 -10.20
CA PRO A 74 -8.29 2.02 -9.34
C PRO A 74 -8.86 0.76 -8.68
N VAL A 75 -9.34 0.94 -7.45
CA VAL A 75 -10.10 -0.06 -6.69
C VAL A 75 -11.38 0.59 -6.20
N LEU A 76 -12.52 -0.08 -6.36
CA LEU A 76 -13.80 0.43 -5.88
C LEU A 76 -13.84 0.44 -4.35
N ILE A 77 -14.28 1.53 -3.80
CA ILE A 77 -14.44 1.71 -2.35
C ILE A 77 -15.80 2.31 -2.03
N ASP A 78 -16.25 2.07 -0.82
CA ASP A 78 -17.39 2.77 -0.25
C ASP A 78 -16.96 4.12 0.32
N GLY A 79 -17.86 5.09 0.32
CA GLY A 79 -17.61 6.45 0.78
C GLY A 79 -17.64 7.47 -0.34
N LYS A 80 -17.22 8.72 -0.04
CA LYS A 80 -17.29 9.86 -0.97
C LYS A 80 -15.93 10.49 -1.26
N ALA A 81 -14.87 9.99 -0.64
CA ALA A 81 -13.51 10.52 -0.81
C ALA A 81 -12.61 9.49 -1.50
N LEU A 82 -11.68 9.98 -2.32
CA LEU A 82 -10.62 9.18 -2.90
C LEU A 82 -9.70 8.64 -1.79
N ARG A 83 -9.23 7.42 -1.92
CA ARG A 83 -8.16 6.88 -1.06
C ARG A 83 -6.85 6.91 -1.80
N LEU A 84 -5.90 7.59 -1.22
CA LEU A 84 -4.54 7.74 -1.76
C LEU A 84 -3.54 7.01 -0.85
N HIS A 85 -2.55 6.36 -1.46
CA HIS A 85 -1.49 5.71 -0.69
C HIS A 85 -0.64 6.76 0.04
N PRO A 86 -0.38 6.62 1.34
CA PRO A 86 0.34 7.63 2.12
C PRO A 86 1.74 7.97 1.57
N LEU A 87 2.45 7.00 1.02
CA LEU A 87 3.82 7.19 0.50
C LEU A 87 3.91 8.12 -0.72
N VAL A 88 2.81 8.36 -1.45
CA VAL A 88 2.79 9.30 -2.58
C VAL A 88 2.40 10.73 -2.18
N CYS A 89 1.99 10.94 -0.94
CA CYS A 89 1.55 12.25 -0.46
C CYS A 89 2.66 13.30 -0.54
N GLU A 90 3.92 12.92 -0.27
CA GLU A 90 5.07 13.82 -0.40
C GLU A 90 5.24 14.32 -1.83
N ALA A 91 5.14 13.42 -2.83
CA ALA A 91 5.25 13.78 -4.23
C ALA A 91 4.14 14.75 -4.71
N TYR A 92 2.93 14.60 -4.17
CA TYR A 92 1.81 15.50 -4.44
C TYR A 92 1.80 16.75 -3.56
N ASN A 93 2.61 16.81 -2.51
CA ASN A 93 2.46 17.74 -1.42
C ASN A 93 1.01 17.77 -0.89
N ALA A 94 0.44 16.59 -0.70
CA ALA A 94 -0.95 16.38 -0.31
C ALA A 94 -1.04 15.96 1.15
N ASP A 95 -2.10 16.41 1.81
CA ASP A 95 -2.52 15.94 3.12
C ASP A 95 -4.01 15.58 3.10
N PHE A 96 -4.53 15.10 4.22
CA PHE A 96 -5.91 14.62 4.33
C PHE A 96 -6.83 15.57 5.09
N ASP A 97 -6.55 16.88 5.03
CA ASP A 97 -7.32 17.93 5.70
C ASP A 97 -8.47 18.50 4.85
N GLY A 98 -8.67 17.99 3.66
CA GLY A 98 -9.70 18.43 2.71
C GLY A 98 -9.17 18.78 1.33
N ASP A 99 -7.96 18.35 1.00
CA ASP A 99 -7.36 18.50 -0.32
C ASP A 99 -8.24 17.89 -1.42
N GLN A 100 -8.25 18.53 -2.59
CA GLN A 100 -8.94 18.06 -3.77
C GLN A 100 -7.96 17.56 -4.84
N MET A 101 -8.33 16.50 -5.53
CA MET A 101 -7.60 15.97 -6.67
C MET A 101 -8.50 15.80 -7.86
N ALA A 102 -7.98 16.07 -9.07
CA ALA A 102 -8.61 15.71 -10.31
C ALA A 102 -8.28 14.27 -10.69
N ILE A 103 -9.27 13.55 -11.19
CA ILE A 103 -9.11 12.21 -11.73
C ILE A 103 -9.38 12.22 -13.22
N HIS A 104 -8.49 11.60 -14.01
CA HIS A 104 -8.62 11.51 -15.45
C HIS A 104 -8.53 10.05 -15.88
N VAL A 105 -9.36 9.66 -16.86
CA VAL A 105 -9.40 8.31 -17.40
C VAL A 105 -8.85 8.33 -18.83
N PRO A 106 -7.69 7.69 -19.10
CA PRO A 106 -7.19 7.51 -20.45
C PRO A 106 -8.18 6.74 -21.32
N LEU A 107 -8.53 7.25 -22.49
CA LEU A 107 -9.57 6.66 -23.33
C LEU A 107 -9.03 5.68 -24.37
N SER A 108 -7.88 5.97 -24.99
CA SER A 108 -7.28 5.10 -26.00
C SER A 108 -6.34 4.08 -25.37
N GLU A 109 -6.09 2.98 -26.09
CA GLU A 109 -5.15 1.94 -25.64
C GLU A 109 -3.73 2.46 -25.56
N GLU A 110 -3.33 3.36 -26.47
CA GLU A 110 -2.04 4.02 -26.45
C GLU A 110 -1.88 4.89 -25.20
N ALA A 111 -2.90 5.69 -24.86
CA ALA A 111 -2.87 6.53 -23.66
C ALA A 111 -2.83 5.69 -22.38
N GLN A 112 -3.52 4.56 -22.35
CA GLN A 112 -3.46 3.61 -21.22
C GLN A 112 -2.07 2.97 -21.11
N ALA A 113 -1.46 2.60 -22.23
CA ALA A 113 -0.10 2.05 -22.25
C ALA A 113 0.94 3.09 -21.76
N GLU A 114 0.83 4.35 -22.22
CA GLU A 114 1.68 5.44 -21.72
C GLU A 114 1.49 5.65 -20.22
N ALA A 115 0.25 5.67 -19.73
CA ALA A 115 -0.04 5.82 -18.31
C ALA A 115 0.60 4.70 -17.48
N ARG A 116 0.59 3.45 -17.96
CA ARG A 116 1.23 2.32 -17.28
C ARG A 116 2.75 2.38 -17.30
N ILE A 117 3.32 2.62 -18.47
CA ILE A 117 4.78 2.50 -18.65
C ILE A 117 5.51 3.74 -18.12
N LEU A 118 4.92 4.93 -18.28
CA LEU A 118 5.61 6.20 -18.01
C LEU A 118 5.13 6.93 -16.77
N MET A 119 3.95 6.58 -16.21
CA MET A 119 3.32 7.38 -15.17
C MET A 119 2.87 6.58 -13.94
N LEU A 120 3.00 5.26 -13.94
CA LEU A 120 2.54 4.43 -12.82
C LEU A 120 3.33 4.78 -11.54
N ALA A 121 2.63 5.05 -10.46
CA ALA A 121 3.24 5.48 -9.19
C ALA A 121 4.24 4.45 -8.65
N ALA A 122 4.00 3.16 -8.87
CA ALA A 122 4.88 2.07 -8.46
C ALA A 122 6.25 2.10 -9.18
N GLU A 123 6.33 2.67 -10.38
CA GLU A 123 7.57 2.80 -11.15
C GLU A 123 8.36 4.09 -10.81
N HIS A 124 7.72 5.04 -10.10
CA HIS A 124 8.30 6.33 -9.76
C HIS A 124 8.84 6.37 -8.32
N ILE A 125 9.66 5.39 -7.96
CA ILE A 125 10.26 5.31 -6.62
C ILE A 125 11.38 6.33 -6.44
N PHE A 126 12.10 6.67 -7.52
CA PHE A 126 13.23 7.58 -7.49
C PHE A 126 12.91 8.95 -8.10
N ASN A 127 13.45 10.00 -7.47
CA ASN A 127 13.34 11.36 -7.97
C ASN A 127 14.23 11.51 -9.22
N PRO A 128 13.69 11.98 -10.36
CA PRO A 128 14.46 12.19 -11.57
C PRO A 128 15.53 13.29 -11.47
N LYS A 129 15.42 14.16 -10.46
CA LYS A 129 16.35 15.28 -10.26
C LYS A 129 17.70 14.83 -9.71
N ASP A 130 17.69 13.93 -8.74
CA ASP A 130 18.87 13.56 -7.95
C ASP A 130 19.03 12.06 -7.72
N GLY A 131 18.10 11.25 -8.24
CA GLY A 131 18.12 9.80 -8.07
C GLY A 131 17.85 9.31 -6.64
N LYS A 132 17.44 10.20 -5.73
CA LYS A 132 17.10 9.81 -4.37
C LYS A 132 15.68 9.21 -4.33
N PRO A 133 15.40 8.32 -3.38
CA PRO A 133 14.04 7.82 -3.17
C PRO A 133 13.08 8.96 -2.86
N VAL A 134 11.94 9.01 -3.56
CA VAL A 134 10.81 9.91 -3.27
C VAL A 134 9.83 9.23 -2.32
N VAL A 135 9.69 7.92 -2.46
CA VAL A 135 8.78 7.10 -1.68
C VAL A 135 9.51 6.67 -0.41
N THR A 136 9.46 7.50 0.62
CA THR A 136 10.12 7.24 1.91
C THR A 136 9.11 7.35 3.05
N PRO A 137 9.29 6.55 4.13
CA PRO A 137 8.50 6.75 5.35
C PRO A 137 8.66 8.17 5.89
N SER A 138 7.56 8.80 6.28
CA SER A 138 7.57 10.16 6.83
C SER A 138 6.72 10.24 8.10
N GLN A 139 6.99 11.23 8.92
CA GLN A 139 6.20 11.61 10.11
C GLN A 139 5.67 10.41 10.92
N ASP A 140 4.37 10.14 10.86
CA ASP A 140 3.70 9.11 11.65
C ASP A 140 4.21 7.68 11.34
N MET A 141 4.68 7.43 10.12
CA MET A 141 5.27 6.13 9.77
C MET A 141 6.61 5.93 10.50
N VAL A 142 7.42 6.98 10.59
CA VAL A 142 8.70 6.95 11.33
C VAL A 142 8.41 6.78 12.82
N LEU A 143 7.45 7.53 13.35
CA LEU A 143 7.01 7.39 14.74
C LEU A 143 6.47 5.98 15.03
N GLY A 144 5.65 5.43 14.13
CA GLY A 144 5.12 4.08 14.25
C GLY A 144 6.21 3.01 14.25
N ASN A 145 7.20 3.13 13.36
CA ASN A 145 8.35 2.22 13.33
C ASN A 145 9.21 2.34 14.60
N TYR A 146 9.42 3.54 15.09
CA TYR A 146 10.11 3.77 16.35
C TYR A 146 9.37 3.09 17.51
N TYR A 147 8.07 3.33 17.63
CA TYR A 147 7.25 2.70 18.68
C TYR A 147 7.24 1.17 18.56
N LEU A 148 7.09 0.63 17.34
CA LEU A 148 7.11 -0.82 17.10
C LEU A 148 8.40 -1.48 17.60
N THR A 149 9.54 -0.80 17.42
CA THR A 149 10.87 -1.36 17.67
C THR A 149 11.50 -0.92 19.01
N MET A 150 10.75 -0.21 19.85
CA MET A 150 11.17 0.13 21.21
C MET A 150 11.43 -1.10 22.07
N GLU A 151 12.30 -0.91 23.06
CA GLU A 151 12.48 -1.85 24.19
C GLU A 151 12.03 -1.18 25.47
N GLU A 152 11.30 -1.91 26.30
CA GLU A 152 10.85 -1.45 27.60
C GLU A 152 11.05 -2.54 28.64
N ALA A 153 11.88 -2.26 29.63
CA ALA A 153 12.16 -3.21 30.71
C ALA A 153 10.99 -3.29 31.70
N GLY A 154 10.80 -4.45 32.30
CA GLY A 154 9.76 -4.67 33.31
C GLY A 154 8.36 -4.87 32.75
N ARG A 155 8.22 -5.06 31.43
CA ARG A 155 6.93 -5.39 30.82
C ARG A 155 6.65 -6.90 30.90
N GLU A 156 5.37 -7.24 30.75
CA GLU A 156 4.88 -8.62 30.83
C GLU A 156 5.59 -9.52 29.83
N GLY A 157 6.01 -10.71 30.26
CA GLY A 157 6.71 -11.70 29.43
C GLY A 157 8.20 -11.43 29.21
N GLU A 158 8.81 -10.47 29.94
CA GLU A 158 10.27 -10.25 29.85
C GLU A 158 11.07 -11.50 30.23
N GLY A 159 12.07 -11.82 29.41
CA GLY A 159 12.95 -12.98 29.61
C GLY A 159 12.42 -14.30 29.06
N MET A 160 11.22 -14.34 28.50
CA MET A 160 10.72 -15.54 27.83
C MET A 160 11.56 -15.87 26.60
N VAL A 161 11.73 -17.18 26.33
CA VAL A 161 12.47 -17.67 25.16
C VAL A 161 11.53 -18.47 24.30
N PHE A 162 11.52 -18.15 23.01
CA PHE A 162 10.67 -18.77 22.01
C PHE A 162 11.49 -19.58 21.01
N LYS A 163 10.90 -20.69 20.56
CA LYS A 163 11.50 -21.57 19.57
C LYS A 163 11.59 -20.90 18.21
N ASP A 164 10.50 -20.25 17.81
CA ASP A 164 10.36 -19.62 16.50
C ASP A 164 9.54 -18.33 16.57
N ARG A 165 9.47 -17.64 15.42
CA ARG A 165 8.71 -16.40 15.23
C ARG A 165 7.23 -16.57 15.54
N ASP A 166 6.64 -17.67 15.08
CA ASP A 166 5.18 -17.87 15.17
C ASP A 166 4.75 -18.09 16.62
N GLU A 167 5.56 -18.77 17.40
CA GLU A 167 5.36 -18.92 18.85
C GLU A 167 5.42 -17.57 19.56
N ALA A 168 6.43 -16.73 19.25
CA ALA A 168 6.55 -15.39 19.83
C ALA A 168 5.36 -14.48 19.48
N VAL A 169 4.92 -14.49 18.22
CA VAL A 169 3.75 -13.72 17.75
C VAL A 169 2.45 -14.22 18.37
N MET A 170 2.31 -15.55 18.52
CA MET A 170 1.15 -16.16 19.18
C MET A 170 1.09 -15.78 20.67
N ALA A 171 2.23 -15.81 21.37
CA ALA A 171 2.33 -15.39 22.77
C ALA A 171 1.91 -13.91 22.93
N TYR A 172 2.36 -13.04 22.03
CA TYR A 172 1.95 -11.64 22.00
C TYR A 172 0.44 -11.47 21.76
N ARG A 173 -0.13 -12.16 20.78
CA ARG A 173 -1.57 -12.09 20.46
C ARG A 173 -2.46 -12.58 21.61
N ASN A 174 -1.96 -13.51 22.39
CA ASN A 174 -2.66 -14.03 23.59
C ASN A 174 -2.39 -13.23 24.88
N GLY A 175 -1.60 -12.16 24.81
CA GLY A 175 -1.32 -11.29 25.94
C GLY A 175 -0.31 -11.83 26.95
N TYR A 176 0.47 -12.88 26.63
CA TYR A 176 1.51 -13.40 27.51
C TYR A 176 2.80 -12.60 27.46
N VAL A 177 3.00 -11.84 26.38
CA VAL A 177 4.20 -11.02 26.16
C VAL A 177 3.78 -9.66 25.62
N HIS A 178 4.37 -8.60 26.15
CA HIS A 178 4.18 -7.26 25.62
C HIS A 178 5.05 -7.04 24.36
N LEU A 179 4.60 -6.18 23.44
CA LEU A 179 5.28 -5.88 22.17
C LEU A 179 6.75 -5.48 22.37
N HIS A 180 7.04 -4.75 23.43
CA HIS A 180 8.34 -4.14 23.74
C HIS A 180 9.16 -4.92 24.77
N SER A 181 8.64 -6.07 25.26
CA SER A 181 9.36 -6.90 26.22
C SER A 181 10.58 -7.56 25.57
N ARG A 182 11.70 -7.61 26.30
CA ARG A 182 12.89 -8.34 25.90
C ARG A 182 12.64 -9.83 25.95
N VAL A 183 12.77 -10.50 24.82
CA VAL A 183 12.57 -11.93 24.65
C VAL A 183 13.75 -12.56 23.93
N GLY A 184 13.95 -13.85 24.12
CA GLY A 184 14.91 -14.64 23.39
C GLY A 184 14.26 -15.39 22.25
N ILE A 185 14.92 -15.48 21.10
CA ILE A 185 14.49 -16.30 19.96
C ILE A 185 15.69 -17.02 19.36
N ALA A 186 15.50 -18.27 18.91
CA ALA A 186 16.56 -19.00 18.22
C ALA A 186 16.89 -18.35 16.87
N THR A 187 18.15 -18.04 16.61
CA THR A 187 18.59 -17.43 15.34
C THR A 187 18.26 -18.30 14.14
N ASP A 188 18.35 -19.62 14.28
CA ASP A 188 18.07 -20.59 13.21
C ASP A 188 16.60 -20.57 12.74
N SER A 189 15.69 -20.04 13.55
CA SER A 189 14.27 -19.94 13.22
C SER A 189 13.93 -18.71 12.39
N LEU A 190 14.86 -17.76 12.28
CA LEU A 190 14.68 -16.51 11.53
C LEU A 190 15.40 -16.64 10.19
N ASN A 191 14.66 -16.44 9.09
CA ASN A 191 15.20 -16.54 7.73
C ASN A 191 16.03 -15.28 7.37
N LYS A 192 17.22 -15.15 8.00
CA LYS A 192 18.14 -14.02 7.82
C LYS A 192 19.56 -14.52 7.62
N PRO A 193 20.42 -13.76 6.92
CA PRO A 193 21.84 -14.09 6.79
C PRO A 193 22.56 -13.88 8.14
N TRP A 194 22.92 -14.98 8.78
CA TRP A 194 23.69 -15.00 10.04
C TRP A 194 25.15 -15.28 9.76
N THR A 195 26.04 -14.64 10.53
CA THR A 195 27.45 -15.02 10.57
C THR A 195 27.61 -16.37 11.31
N GLU A 196 28.71 -17.09 11.06
CA GLU A 196 28.99 -18.39 11.74
C GLU A 196 28.95 -18.25 13.26
N GLU A 197 29.34 -17.08 13.80
CA GLU A 197 29.31 -16.80 15.22
C GLU A 197 27.89 -16.55 15.78
N GLN A 198 26.94 -16.20 14.95
CA GLN A 198 25.55 -15.89 15.32
C GLN A 198 24.61 -17.08 15.15
N LYS A 199 25.01 -18.10 14.37
CA LYS A 199 24.23 -19.32 14.16
C LYS A 199 24.11 -20.12 15.47
N HIS A 200 23.01 -20.82 15.61
CA HIS A 200 22.70 -21.70 16.76
C HIS A 200 22.71 -20.98 18.11
N LYS A 201 22.44 -19.68 18.13
CA LYS A 201 22.38 -18.86 19.35
C LYS A 201 20.95 -18.36 19.62
N VAL A 202 20.77 -17.86 20.82
CA VAL A 202 19.55 -17.13 21.20
C VAL A 202 19.80 -15.65 21.01
N LEU A 203 19.01 -15.04 20.15
CA LEU A 203 18.98 -13.60 19.93
C LEU A 203 18.07 -12.95 20.98
N LEU A 204 18.59 -11.96 21.70
CA LEU A 204 17.77 -11.11 22.56
C LEU A 204 17.17 -9.99 21.71
N THR A 205 15.85 -9.89 21.69
CA THR A 205 15.12 -8.95 20.85
C THR A 205 13.76 -8.62 21.48
N THR A 206 12.85 -8.01 20.73
CA THR A 206 11.44 -7.82 21.12
C THR A 206 10.52 -8.37 20.05
N VAL A 207 9.27 -8.66 20.41
CA VAL A 207 8.27 -9.11 19.41
C VAL A 207 8.08 -8.06 18.33
N GLY A 208 8.10 -6.77 18.67
CA GLY A 208 8.03 -5.68 17.70
C GLY A 208 9.17 -5.67 16.69
N LYS A 209 10.42 -5.94 17.12
CA LYS A 209 11.57 -6.06 16.22
C LYS A 209 11.49 -7.31 15.35
N ILE A 210 10.96 -8.42 15.87
CA ILE A 210 10.70 -9.62 15.06
C ILE A 210 9.73 -9.30 13.93
N LEU A 211 8.61 -8.66 14.24
CA LEU A 211 7.61 -8.24 13.24
C LEU A 211 8.18 -7.26 12.22
N PHE A 212 9.01 -6.31 12.66
CA PHE A 212 9.68 -5.37 11.76
C PHE A 212 10.62 -6.08 10.78
N ASN A 213 11.44 -7.00 11.27
CA ASN A 213 12.40 -7.75 10.45
C ASN A 213 11.73 -8.76 9.50
N ASP A 214 10.52 -9.19 9.81
CA ASP A 214 9.76 -10.12 8.99
C ASP A 214 9.38 -9.54 7.62
N ILE A 215 9.08 -8.23 7.56
CA ILE A 215 8.77 -7.53 6.32
C ILE A 215 10.01 -7.13 5.51
N MET A 216 11.20 -7.24 6.08
CA MET A 216 12.44 -6.91 5.38
C MET A 216 12.86 -8.03 4.43
N PRO A 217 13.42 -7.70 3.24
CA PRO A 217 13.93 -8.68 2.30
C PRO A 217 14.87 -9.72 2.95
N GLU A 218 14.80 -10.96 2.47
CA GLU A 218 15.59 -12.09 3.05
C GLU A 218 17.10 -11.87 3.01
N GLY A 219 17.60 -11.14 2.01
CA GLY A 219 19.03 -10.85 1.87
C GLY A 219 19.60 -9.81 2.84
N LEU A 220 18.75 -9.14 3.62
CA LEU A 220 19.20 -8.16 4.61
C LEU A 220 19.46 -8.81 5.97
N PRO A 221 20.54 -8.37 6.68
CA PRO A 221 20.79 -8.82 8.04
C PRO A 221 19.66 -8.43 8.99
N TYR A 222 19.57 -9.12 10.12
CA TYR A 222 18.61 -8.76 11.17
C TYR A 222 18.95 -7.40 11.77
N LEU A 223 18.01 -6.46 11.70
CA LEU A 223 18.16 -5.11 12.22
C LEU A 223 17.73 -5.07 13.70
N GLN A 224 18.71 -4.99 14.59
CA GLN A 224 18.47 -4.89 16.04
C GLN A 224 18.12 -3.46 16.46
N GLU A 225 18.67 -2.47 15.79
CA GLU A 225 18.45 -1.05 16.03
C GLU A 225 18.00 -0.34 14.76
N PRO A 226 16.77 -0.64 14.26
CA PRO A 226 16.30 -0.13 12.95
C PRO A 226 16.18 1.40 12.89
N ASN A 227 16.17 2.09 14.04
CA ASN A 227 16.08 3.54 14.12
C ASN A 227 17.45 4.23 14.34
N ASN A 228 18.54 3.49 14.28
CA ASN A 228 19.87 4.06 14.41
C ASN A 228 20.30 4.67 13.07
N ALA A 229 20.53 5.99 13.04
CA ALA A 229 20.92 6.73 11.85
C ALA A 229 22.32 6.35 11.29
N ASN A 230 23.06 5.48 11.96
CA ASN A 230 24.40 5.02 11.58
C ASN A 230 24.39 3.63 10.90
N LEU A 231 23.19 3.12 10.54
CA LEU A 231 23.03 1.87 9.79
C LEU A 231 22.93 2.14 8.30
#